data_bffed956f36798b70652b36109cb3a79
#
_entry.id   bffed956f36798b70652b36109cb3a79
#
_cell.length_a   1.000
_cell.length_b   1.000
_cell.length_c   1.000
_cell.angle_alpha   90.00
_cell.angle_beta   90.00
_cell.angle_gamma   90.00
#
_symmetry.space_group_name_H-M   'P 1'
#
loop_
_entity.id
_entity.type
_entity.pdbx_description
1 polymer ?
#
loop_
_entity_poly.entity_id
_entity_poly.type
_entity_poly.pdbx_seq_one_letter_code
_entity_poly.pdbx_strand_id
1 'polypeptide(L)'
;MALLIKMALFPFTYKSYTSMAKMRVLKPQIDAINEKYEDQMKRQQETMALYKQVGVSPLGGCIPMLFQMPILFALFRFFPASIELRQQGFLWANDLSTYDSIYDLGFSIPFYGDHVSLFTLLMTVTTVLQMKFSNSMSSSTTQMPQMKYMMYMMPVIFLGVMNNYAAALSYYYFLANLITFAQQKVIAGMTDDSALLAKMEAKKEVTPKKGKSKFQARLENMMKEQQEAKKKK
;
A
#
# COMPACT_ATOMS: atom_id res chain seq x y z
N MET A 1 3.00 22.32 1.29
CA MET A 1 3.86 21.28 0.70
C MET A 1 3.11 19.97 0.45
N ALA A 2 2.52 19.29 1.46
CA ALA A 2 1.81 18.03 1.29
C ALA A 2 0.71 18.06 0.21
N LEU A 3 -0.13 19.09 0.18
CA LEU A 3 -1.18 19.27 -0.81
C LEU A 3 -0.63 19.37 -2.24
N LEU A 4 0.42 20.15 -2.45
CA LEU A 4 1.03 20.33 -3.78
C LEU A 4 1.61 19.03 -4.32
N ILE A 5 2.32 18.28 -3.49
CA ILE A 5 2.87 16.96 -3.87
C ILE A 5 1.73 15.98 -4.21
N LYS A 6 0.66 15.95 -3.40
CA LYS A 6 -0.49 15.07 -3.64
C LYS A 6 -1.30 15.46 -4.87
N MET A 7 -1.39 16.75 -5.18
CA MET A 7 -2.00 17.21 -6.44
C MET A 7 -1.16 16.83 -7.67
N ALA A 8 0.16 17.03 -7.61
CA ALA A 8 1.05 16.62 -8.70
C ALA A 8 1.00 15.09 -8.96
N LEU A 9 0.85 14.28 -7.89
CA LEU A 9 0.74 12.82 -7.99
C LEU A 9 -0.68 12.32 -8.27
N PHE A 10 -1.69 13.21 -8.28
CA PHE A 10 -3.10 12.82 -8.42
C PHE A 10 -3.38 11.94 -9.65
N PRO A 11 -2.86 12.22 -10.88
CA PRO A 11 -3.14 11.37 -12.05
C PRO A 11 -2.63 9.94 -11.90
N PHE A 12 -1.50 9.73 -11.22
CA PHE A 12 -0.98 8.40 -10.91
C PHE A 12 -1.83 7.71 -9.85
N THR A 13 -2.20 8.45 -8.82
CA THR A 13 -3.06 7.99 -7.73
C THR A 13 -4.43 7.56 -8.26
N TYR A 14 -5.05 8.35 -9.14
CA TYR A 14 -6.33 8.01 -9.78
C TYR A 14 -6.26 6.69 -10.58
N LYS A 15 -5.23 6.51 -11.41
CA LYS A 15 -5.03 5.24 -12.16
C LYS A 15 -4.87 4.04 -11.23
N SER A 16 -4.14 4.22 -10.13
CA SER A 16 -3.95 3.17 -9.13
C SER A 16 -5.25 2.79 -8.43
N TYR A 17 -6.04 3.77 -7.99
CA TYR A 17 -7.33 3.49 -7.35
C TYR A 17 -8.34 2.87 -8.30
N THR A 18 -8.38 3.30 -9.55
CA THR A 18 -9.21 2.65 -10.57
C THR A 18 -8.80 1.18 -10.77
N SER A 19 -7.50 0.88 -10.73
CA SER A 19 -7.02 -0.51 -10.79
C SER A 19 -7.44 -1.32 -9.56
N MET A 20 -7.36 -0.74 -8.36
CA MET A 20 -7.84 -1.39 -7.13
C MET A 20 -9.35 -1.61 -7.14
N ALA A 21 -10.14 -0.64 -7.63
CA ALA A 21 -11.59 -0.80 -7.78
C ALA A 21 -11.94 -1.96 -8.72
N LYS A 22 -11.21 -2.12 -9.83
CA LYS A 22 -11.34 -3.28 -10.72
C LYS A 22 -11.07 -4.60 -10.01
N MET A 23 -10.04 -4.67 -9.17
CA MET A 23 -9.74 -5.88 -8.38
C MET A 23 -10.83 -6.17 -7.34
N ARG A 24 -11.42 -5.13 -6.73
CA ARG A 24 -12.55 -5.25 -5.78
C ARG A 24 -13.76 -5.90 -6.45
N VAL A 25 -14.13 -5.42 -7.62
CA VAL A 25 -15.28 -5.94 -8.37
C VAL A 25 -15.09 -7.40 -8.80
N LEU A 26 -13.84 -7.85 -9.00
CA LEU A 26 -13.51 -9.25 -9.28
C LEU A 26 -13.47 -10.17 -8.04
N LYS A 27 -13.64 -9.61 -6.85
CA LYS A 27 -13.56 -10.40 -5.61
C LYS A 27 -14.43 -11.65 -5.60
N PRO A 28 -15.72 -11.64 -6.01
CA PRO A 28 -16.52 -12.86 -6.06
C PRO A 28 -15.93 -13.95 -6.94
N GLN A 29 -15.34 -13.59 -8.09
CA GLN A 29 -14.69 -14.55 -9.00
C GLN A 29 -13.38 -15.11 -8.40
N ILE A 30 -12.67 -14.29 -7.64
CA ILE A 30 -11.46 -14.71 -6.92
C ILE A 30 -11.80 -15.64 -5.77
N ASP A 31 -12.87 -15.35 -5.03
CA ASP A 31 -13.35 -16.20 -3.93
C ASP A 31 -13.77 -17.57 -4.46
N ALA A 32 -14.46 -17.63 -5.59
CA ALA A 32 -14.78 -18.89 -6.27
C ALA A 32 -13.52 -19.69 -6.72
N ILE A 33 -12.45 -19.00 -7.14
CA ILE A 33 -11.16 -19.64 -7.43
C ILE A 33 -10.53 -20.20 -6.15
N ASN A 34 -10.62 -19.47 -5.04
CA ASN A 34 -10.06 -19.89 -3.75
C ASN A 34 -10.78 -21.13 -3.17
N GLU A 35 -12.08 -21.23 -3.38
CA GLU A 35 -12.88 -22.41 -2.99
C GLU A 35 -12.60 -23.62 -3.89
N LYS A 36 -12.41 -23.38 -5.18
CA LYS A 36 -12.21 -24.45 -6.18
C LYS A 36 -10.85 -25.15 -6.05
N TYR A 37 -9.81 -24.43 -5.66
CA TYR A 37 -8.44 -24.95 -5.62
C TYR A 37 -7.90 -24.92 -4.19
N GLU A 38 -7.49 -26.07 -3.66
CA GLU A 38 -6.85 -26.18 -2.34
C GLU A 38 -5.40 -25.70 -2.37
N ASP A 39 -4.69 -25.95 -3.50
CA ASP A 39 -3.29 -25.56 -3.67
C ASP A 39 -3.14 -24.05 -3.84
N GLN A 40 -2.38 -23.41 -2.96
CA GLN A 40 -2.10 -21.98 -2.96
C GLN A 40 -1.46 -21.50 -4.27
N MET A 41 -0.59 -22.31 -4.88
CA MET A 41 0.08 -21.98 -6.14
C MET A 41 -0.92 -21.95 -7.30
N LYS A 42 -1.84 -22.92 -7.35
CA LYS A 42 -2.91 -22.96 -8.37
C LYS A 42 -3.86 -21.79 -8.21
N ARG A 43 -4.26 -21.44 -6.98
CA ARG A 43 -5.08 -20.25 -6.70
C ARG A 43 -4.42 -18.99 -7.26
N GLN A 44 -3.13 -18.81 -7.01
CA GLN A 44 -2.39 -17.64 -7.49
C GLN A 44 -2.29 -17.62 -9.02
N GLN A 45 -2.03 -18.76 -9.66
CA GLN A 45 -1.96 -18.86 -11.12
C GLN A 45 -3.30 -18.52 -11.78
N GLU A 46 -4.41 -19.09 -11.29
CA GLU A 46 -5.75 -18.85 -11.84
C GLU A 46 -6.19 -17.40 -11.61
N THR A 47 -5.88 -16.81 -10.46
CA THR A 47 -6.16 -15.39 -10.20
C THR A 47 -5.36 -14.48 -11.13
N MET A 48 -4.08 -14.79 -11.39
CA MET A 48 -3.28 -14.04 -12.35
C MET A 48 -3.78 -14.21 -13.78
N ALA A 49 -4.29 -15.41 -14.13
CA ALA A 49 -4.93 -15.65 -15.42
C ALA A 49 -6.21 -14.81 -15.57
N LEU A 50 -7.05 -14.76 -14.52
CA LEU A 50 -8.25 -13.92 -14.48
C LEU A 50 -7.90 -12.44 -14.69
N TYR A 51 -6.94 -11.90 -13.93
CA TYR A 51 -6.50 -10.50 -14.08
C TYR A 51 -6.04 -10.18 -15.52
N LYS A 52 -5.34 -11.11 -16.17
CA LYS A 52 -4.91 -10.92 -17.55
C LYS A 52 -6.07 -10.94 -18.54
N GLN A 53 -7.04 -11.84 -18.36
CA GLN A 53 -8.22 -11.93 -19.22
C GLN A 53 -9.02 -10.63 -19.22
N VAL A 54 -9.19 -10.02 -18.04
CA VAL A 54 -9.95 -8.76 -17.90
C VAL A 54 -9.08 -7.51 -18.08
N GLY A 55 -7.76 -7.68 -18.30
CA GLY A 55 -6.83 -6.57 -18.53
C GLY A 55 -6.58 -5.71 -17.30
N VAL A 56 -6.57 -6.30 -16.11
CA VAL A 56 -6.23 -5.65 -14.84
C VAL A 56 -4.80 -5.99 -14.47
N SER A 57 -4.03 -4.98 -14.05
CA SER A 57 -2.68 -5.19 -13.53
C SER A 57 -2.70 -5.25 -12.00
N PRO A 58 -2.24 -6.34 -11.38
CA PRO A 58 -2.11 -6.42 -9.93
C PRO A 58 -1.09 -5.43 -9.37
N LEU A 59 -0.12 -5.01 -10.20
CA LEU A 59 0.87 -3.99 -9.83
C LEU A 59 0.29 -2.57 -9.81
N GLY A 60 -0.91 -2.36 -10.39
CA GLY A 60 -1.56 -1.05 -10.39
C GLY A 60 -1.77 -0.48 -8.98
N GLY A 61 -2.03 -1.31 -7.99
CA GLY A 61 -2.21 -0.90 -6.58
C GLY A 61 -0.94 -0.44 -5.87
N CYS A 62 0.25 -0.90 -6.30
CA CYS A 62 1.53 -0.55 -5.66
C CYS A 62 2.26 0.64 -6.31
N ILE A 63 1.77 1.15 -7.43
CA ILE A 63 2.36 2.31 -8.13
C ILE A 63 2.56 3.53 -7.21
N PRO A 64 1.57 3.94 -6.38
CA PRO A 64 1.77 5.06 -5.46
C PRO A 64 2.94 4.84 -4.49
N MET A 65 3.16 3.62 -4.04
CA MET A 65 4.25 3.28 -3.14
C MET A 65 5.63 3.47 -3.81
N LEU A 66 5.75 3.09 -5.09
CA LEU A 66 7.00 3.27 -5.84
C LEU A 66 7.36 4.76 -5.99
N PHE A 67 6.38 5.62 -6.28
CA PHE A 67 6.60 7.06 -6.35
C PHE A 67 6.81 7.70 -4.97
N GLN A 68 6.25 7.10 -3.92
CA GLN A 68 6.40 7.58 -2.55
C GLN A 68 7.83 7.38 -2.01
N MET A 69 8.56 6.33 -2.44
CA MET A 69 9.91 6.03 -1.93
C MET A 69 10.93 7.15 -2.18
N PRO A 70 11.11 7.69 -3.40
CA PRO A 70 12.01 8.82 -3.63
C PRO A 70 11.61 10.05 -2.82
N ILE A 71 10.31 10.33 -2.69
CA ILE A 71 9.79 11.45 -1.92
C ILE A 71 10.11 11.24 -0.44
N LEU A 72 9.92 10.03 0.08
CA LEU A 72 10.26 9.66 1.44
C LEU A 72 11.73 9.98 1.75
N PHE A 73 12.65 9.48 0.93
CA PHE A 73 14.09 9.73 1.11
C PHE A 73 14.45 11.22 1.04
N ALA A 74 13.84 11.95 0.11
CA ALA A 74 14.05 13.39 0.01
C ALA A 74 13.58 14.12 1.28
N LEU A 75 12.41 13.78 1.81
CA LEU A 75 11.85 14.40 3.01
C LEU A 75 12.61 14.02 4.29
N PHE A 76 13.12 12.78 4.38
CA PHE A 76 13.99 12.35 5.47
C PHE A 76 15.25 13.21 5.60
N ARG A 77 15.78 13.69 4.48
CA ARG A 77 16.93 14.61 4.46
C ARG A 77 16.51 16.05 4.63
N PHE A 78 15.39 16.43 4.04
CA PHE A 78 14.93 17.82 4.01
C PHE A 78 14.50 18.34 5.39
N PHE A 79 13.63 17.60 6.10
CA PHE A 79 13.05 18.11 7.35
C PHE A 79 14.08 18.37 8.46
N PRO A 80 15.01 17.44 8.77
CA PRO A 80 16.04 17.71 9.79
C PRO A 80 17.05 18.79 9.37
N ALA A 81 17.29 18.94 8.05
CA ALA A 81 18.25 19.90 7.52
C ALA A 81 17.67 21.31 7.29
N SER A 82 16.34 21.46 7.34
CA SER A 82 15.68 22.73 7.05
C SER A 82 15.87 23.72 8.19
N ILE A 83 16.65 24.77 7.93
CA ILE A 83 16.90 25.86 8.89
C ILE A 83 15.62 26.64 9.21
N GLU A 84 14.68 26.71 8.26
CA GLU A 84 13.42 27.43 8.42
C GLU A 84 12.48 26.76 9.43
N LEU A 85 12.64 25.48 9.69
CA LEU A 85 11.85 24.72 10.65
C LEU A 85 12.49 24.65 12.02
N ARG A 86 13.76 25.04 12.11
CA ARG A 86 14.53 24.97 13.35
C ARG A 86 14.01 25.99 14.35
N GLN A 87 13.73 25.53 15.57
CA GLN A 87 13.16 26.33 16.65
C GLN A 87 11.78 26.94 16.31
N GLN A 88 11.10 26.43 15.29
CA GLN A 88 9.72 26.79 15.00
C GLN A 88 8.79 25.82 15.73
N GLY A 89 8.02 26.36 16.68
CA GLY A 89 7.01 25.61 17.40
C GLY A 89 5.71 25.48 16.59
N PHE A 90 5.06 24.34 16.72
CA PHE A 90 3.74 24.10 16.15
C PHE A 90 2.91 23.18 17.03
N LEU A 91 1.73 23.64 17.45
CA LEU A 91 0.86 22.96 18.43
C LEU A 91 1.63 22.65 19.72
N TRP A 92 1.89 21.38 20.01
CA TRP A 92 2.63 20.91 21.18
C TRP A 92 4.13 20.69 20.93
N ALA A 93 4.57 20.72 19.67
CA ALA A 93 5.98 20.58 19.33
C ALA A 93 6.68 21.95 19.46
N ASN A 94 7.76 21.96 20.26
CA ASN A 94 8.55 23.17 20.46
C ASN A 94 9.50 23.47 19.30
N ASP A 95 9.89 22.42 18.57
CA ASP A 95 10.79 22.51 17.42
C ASP A 95 10.40 21.45 16.39
N LEU A 96 10.01 21.88 15.18
CA LEU A 96 9.60 21.01 14.09
C LEU A 96 10.77 20.24 13.43
N SER A 97 12.02 20.69 13.67
CA SER A 97 13.20 20.01 13.11
C SER A 97 13.67 18.82 13.94
N THR A 98 13.20 18.72 15.19
CA THR A 98 13.45 17.60 16.10
C THR A 98 12.15 16.84 16.39
N TYR A 99 12.21 15.81 17.23
CA TYR A 99 11.02 15.07 17.65
C TYR A 99 10.13 15.91 18.58
N ASP A 100 8.84 15.58 18.59
CA ASP A 100 7.89 16.08 19.60
C ASP A 100 7.78 15.07 20.75
N SER A 101 7.69 15.55 21.97
CA SER A 101 7.41 14.74 23.15
C SER A 101 6.21 15.29 23.90
N ILE A 102 5.19 14.44 24.08
CA ILE A 102 4.04 14.74 24.95
C ILE A 102 4.15 14.04 26.31
N TYR A 103 5.00 13.02 26.38
CA TYR A 103 5.23 12.24 27.59
C TYR A 103 6.61 11.60 27.56
N ASP A 104 7.38 11.81 28.64
CA ASP A 104 8.68 11.17 28.86
C ASP A 104 8.49 9.90 29.69
N LEU A 105 9.00 8.78 29.19
CA LEU A 105 8.80 7.45 29.80
C LEU A 105 9.67 7.24 31.04
N GLY A 106 10.78 7.99 31.18
CA GLY A 106 11.76 7.80 32.26
C GLY A 106 12.68 6.58 32.06
N PHE A 107 12.48 5.81 31.02
CA PHE A 107 13.35 4.70 30.57
C PHE A 107 13.36 4.61 29.07
N SER A 108 14.45 4.09 28.50
CA SER A 108 14.59 3.96 27.06
C SER A 108 14.15 2.58 26.58
N ILE A 109 13.23 2.55 25.60
CA ILE A 109 12.80 1.33 24.90
C ILE A 109 13.69 1.17 23.65
N PRO A 110 14.35 0.01 23.46
CA PRO A 110 15.15 -0.23 22.25
C PRO A 110 14.35 0.04 20.98
N PHE A 111 14.92 0.79 20.04
CA PHE A 111 14.32 1.22 18.76
C PHE A 111 13.15 2.21 18.85
N TYR A 112 12.60 2.48 20.02
CA TYR A 112 11.50 3.43 20.20
C TYR A 112 11.98 4.75 20.80
N GLY A 113 12.81 4.70 21.85
CA GLY A 113 13.29 5.86 22.58
C GLY A 113 12.71 5.94 23.99
N ASP A 114 12.85 7.10 24.61
CA ASP A 114 12.47 7.40 26.01
C ASP A 114 11.24 8.34 26.12
N HIS A 115 10.64 8.67 24.96
CA HIS A 115 9.54 9.63 24.89
C HIS A 115 8.43 9.14 23.94
N VAL A 116 7.28 9.80 23.99
CA VAL A 116 6.14 9.53 23.12
C VAL A 116 5.86 10.73 22.23
N SER A 117 6.03 10.56 20.93
CA SER A 117 5.66 11.56 19.92
C SER A 117 4.19 11.43 19.52
N LEU A 118 3.41 12.48 19.73
CA LEU A 118 1.99 12.48 19.35
C LEU A 118 1.82 12.56 17.82
N PHE A 119 2.65 13.33 17.12
CA PHE A 119 2.58 13.37 15.66
C PHE A 119 2.86 11.99 15.05
N THR A 120 3.80 11.24 15.61
CA THR A 120 4.11 9.88 15.15
C THR A 120 2.98 8.90 15.45
N LEU A 121 2.31 9.02 16.59
CA LEU A 121 1.11 8.24 16.89
C LEU A 121 -0.03 8.55 15.90
N LEU A 122 -0.34 9.83 15.68
CA LEU A 122 -1.38 10.25 14.72
C LEU A 122 -1.07 9.77 13.30
N MET A 123 0.19 9.89 12.87
CA MET A 123 0.66 9.36 11.60
C MET A 123 0.43 7.85 11.51
N THR A 124 0.79 7.10 12.54
CA THR A 124 0.65 5.63 12.56
C THR A 124 -0.81 5.21 12.53
N VAL A 125 -1.66 5.82 13.35
CA VAL A 125 -3.11 5.55 13.36
C VAL A 125 -3.72 5.83 11.98
N THR A 126 -3.42 6.98 11.38
CA THR A 126 -3.94 7.31 10.03
C THR A 126 -3.38 6.39 8.96
N THR A 127 -2.13 5.93 9.07
CA THR A 127 -1.54 4.94 8.16
C THR A 127 -2.27 3.60 8.25
N VAL A 128 -2.53 3.10 9.45
CA VAL A 128 -3.27 1.84 9.66
C VAL A 128 -4.70 1.95 9.14
N LEU A 129 -5.40 3.06 9.39
CA LEU A 129 -6.75 3.30 8.87
C LEU A 129 -6.76 3.32 7.34
N GLN A 130 -5.79 4.01 6.73
CA GLN A 130 -5.65 4.05 5.28
C GLN A 130 -5.34 2.67 4.69
N MET A 131 -4.48 1.89 5.34
CA MET A 131 -4.21 0.51 4.92
C MET A 131 -5.45 -0.38 4.98
N LYS A 132 -6.22 -0.31 6.06
CA LYS A 132 -7.50 -1.05 6.17
C LYS A 132 -8.44 -0.68 5.04
N PHE A 133 -8.59 0.60 4.74
CA PHE A 133 -9.43 1.07 3.65
C PHE A 133 -8.93 0.60 2.28
N SER A 134 -7.64 0.75 2.00
CA SER A 134 -7.02 0.27 0.75
C SER A 134 -7.13 -1.25 0.59
N ASN A 135 -6.98 -2.01 1.67
CA ASN A 135 -7.11 -3.46 1.64
C ASN A 135 -8.56 -3.92 1.40
N SER A 136 -9.55 -3.19 1.91
CA SER A 136 -10.95 -3.46 1.57
C SER A 136 -11.26 -3.23 0.09
N MET A 137 -10.47 -2.37 -0.57
CA MET A 137 -10.56 -2.10 -2.01
C MET A 137 -9.71 -3.04 -2.87
N SER A 138 -8.84 -3.86 -2.30
CA SER A 138 -7.96 -4.77 -3.04
C SER A 138 -8.07 -6.19 -2.52
N SER A 139 -8.52 -7.11 -3.38
CA SER A 139 -8.64 -8.54 -3.04
C SER A 139 -7.30 -9.30 -3.10
N SER A 140 -6.24 -8.68 -3.60
CA SER A 140 -4.95 -9.35 -3.83
C SER A 140 -4.21 -9.74 -2.54
N THR A 141 -4.46 -9.04 -1.44
CA THR A 141 -3.78 -9.27 -0.15
C THR A 141 -4.29 -10.51 0.58
N THR A 142 -5.48 -11.00 0.24
CA THR A 142 -6.11 -12.16 0.90
C THR A 142 -5.41 -13.47 0.52
N GLN A 143 -4.65 -13.50 -0.57
CA GLN A 143 -4.04 -14.72 -1.10
C GLN A 143 -2.72 -15.13 -0.44
N MET A 144 -2.05 -14.21 0.28
CA MET A 144 -0.77 -14.48 0.95
C MET A 144 -0.84 -14.06 2.42
N PRO A 145 -1.09 -14.99 3.36
CA PRO A 145 -1.15 -14.69 4.79
C PRO A 145 0.12 -14.00 5.32
N GLN A 146 1.29 -14.42 4.82
CA GLN A 146 2.59 -13.84 5.20
C GLN A 146 2.70 -12.36 4.81
N MET A 147 2.18 -11.97 3.64
CA MET A 147 2.18 -10.58 3.19
C MET A 147 1.28 -9.69 4.08
N LYS A 148 0.19 -10.26 4.61
CA LYS A 148 -0.69 -9.57 5.54
C LYS A 148 0.04 -9.22 6.84
N TYR A 149 0.76 -10.17 7.44
CA TYR A 149 1.55 -9.91 8.65
C TYR A 149 2.63 -8.85 8.41
N MET A 150 3.40 -8.98 7.32
CA MET A 150 4.43 -8.00 6.96
C MET A 150 3.84 -6.60 6.79
N MET A 151 2.66 -6.49 6.18
CA MET A 151 1.99 -5.22 5.95
C MET A 151 1.55 -4.54 7.25
N TYR A 152 1.06 -5.28 8.27
CA TYR A 152 0.69 -4.72 9.57
C TYR A 152 1.89 -4.47 10.49
N MET A 153 2.97 -5.23 10.34
CA MET A 153 4.21 -5.01 11.09
C MET A 153 4.95 -3.74 10.63
N MET A 154 4.85 -3.38 9.35
CA MET A 154 5.56 -2.22 8.79
C MET A 154 5.22 -0.90 9.51
N PRO A 155 3.95 -0.52 9.76
CA PRO A 155 3.61 0.69 10.52
C PRO A 155 4.13 0.67 11.95
N VAL A 156 4.21 -0.50 12.59
CA VAL A 156 4.74 -0.63 13.97
C VAL A 156 6.25 -0.37 13.99
N ILE A 157 6.99 -0.95 13.04
CA ILE A 157 8.42 -0.68 12.90
C ILE A 157 8.65 0.80 12.58
N PHE A 158 7.82 1.36 11.70
CA PHE A 158 7.91 2.75 11.31
C PHE A 158 7.59 3.72 12.46
N LEU A 159 6.65 3.33 13.36
CA LEU A 159 6.37 4.05 14.59
C LEU A 159 7.65 4.21 15.44
N GLY A 160 8.39 3.13 15.68
CA GLY A 160 9.61 3.17 16.47
C GLY A 160 10.69 4.05 15.83
N VAL A 161 10.90 3.91 14.53
CA VAL A 161 11.91 4.73 13.81
C VAL A 161 11.51 6.20 13.79
N MET A 162 10.24 6.51 13.49
CA MET A 162 9.76 7.88 13.35
C MET A 162 9.64 8.62 14.68
N ASN A 163 9.50 7.91 15.80
CA ASN A 163 9.38 8.52 17.13
C ASN A 163 10.57 9.44 17.47
N ASN A 164 11.77 9.10 16.96
CA ASN A 164 13.00 9.85 17.18
C ASN A 164 13.35 10.80 16.02
N TYR A 165 12.42 10.98 15.07
CA TYR A 165 12.64 11.82 13.89
C TYR A 165 11.94 13.18 14.01
N ALA A 166 12.27 14.09 13.06
CA ALA A 166 11.70 15.42 13.02
C ALA A 166 10.16 15.40 13.03
N ALA A 167 9.56 16.12 13.96
CA ALA A 167 8.11 16.25 14.13
C ALA A 167 7.39 16.71 12.84
N ALA A 168 8.03 17.59 12.08
CA ALA A 168 7.54 18.04 10.77
C ALA A 168 7.36 16.88 9.79
N LEU A 169 8.21 15.85 9.81
CA LEU A 169 8.10 14.69 8.94
C LEU A 169 6.87 13.84 9.31
N SER A 170 6.68 13.55 10.59
CA SER A 170 5.52 12.81 11.09
C SER A 170 4.22 13.57 10.83
N TYR A 171 4.20 14.89 11.03
CA TYR A 171 3.08 15.75 10.70
C TYR A 171 2.78 15.79 9.19
N TYR A 172 3.81 15.86 8.34
CA TYR A 172 3.64 15.76 6.89
C TYR A 172 2.94 14.46 6.49
N TYR A 173 3.39 13.31 7.03
CA TYR A 173 2.79 12.02 6.71
C TYR A 173 1.38 11.87 7.26
N PHE A 174 1.09 12.41 8.42
CA PHE A 174 -0.26 12.50 8.96
C PHE A 174 -1.20 13.23 7.99
N LEU A 175 -0.83 14.44 7.56
CA LEU A 175 -1.62 15.21 6.58
C LEU A 175 -1.71 14.50 5.23
N ALA A 176 -0.62 13.93 4.75
CA ALA A 176 -0.58 13.20 3.49
C ALA A 176 -1.52 11.99 3.50
N ASN A 177 -1.65 11.29 4.63
CA ASN A 177 -2.58 10.18 4.82
C ASN A 177 -4.04 10.68 4.79
N LEU A 178 -4.34 11.79 5.48
CA LEU A 178 -5.69 12.38 5.48
C LEU A 178 -6.11 12.82 4.06
N ILE A 179 -5.22 13.51 3.34
CA ILE A 179 -5.48 13.93 1.96
C ILE A 179 -5.69 12.71 1.07
N THR A 180 -4.87 11.68 1.21
CA THR A 180 -4.99 10.44 0.44
C THR A 180 -6.31 9.74 0.73
N PHE A 181 -6.72 9.68 2.00
CA PHE A 181 -8.01 9.10 2.40
C PHE A 181 -9.20 9.87 1.79
N ALA A 182 -9.14 11.21 1.79
CA ALA A 182 -10.15 12.04 1.14
C ALA A 182 -10.19 11.79 -0.38
N GLN A 183 -9.03 11.76 -1.06
CA GLN A 183 -8.93 11.42 -2.48
C GLN A 183 -9.53 10.04 -2.79
N GLN A 184 -9.23 9.04 -1.97
CA GLN A 184 -9.77 7.68 -2.12
C GLN A 184 -11.29 7.66 -2.02
N LYS A 185 -11.87 8.33 -1.03
CA LYS A 185 -13.33 8.43 -0.87
C LYS A 185 -13.98 9.09 -2.07
N VAL A 186 -13.41 10.20 -2.56
CA VAL A 186 -13.95 10.90 -3.74
C VAL A 186 -13.91 9.98 -4.97
N ILE A 187 -12.78 9.32 -5.24
CA ILE A 187 -12.64 8.42 -6.39
C ILE A 187 -13.58 7.21 -6.26
N ALA A 188 -13.72 6.65 -5.04
CA ALA A 188 -14.63 5.54 -4.79
C ALA A 188 -16.10 5.92 -5.04
N GLY A 189 -16.51 7.14 -4.66
CA GLY A 189 -17.85 7.65 -4.93
C GLY A 189 -18.13 7.95 -6.40
N MET A 190 -17.09 8.24 -7.19
CA MET A 190 -17.19 8.46 -8.64
C MET A 190 -17.14 7.18 -9.47
N THR A 191 -16.81 6.04 -8.85
CA THR A 191 -16.65 4.76 -9.54
C THR A 191 -17.91 3.91 -9.40
N ASP A 192 -18.62 3.69 -10.50
CA ASP A 192 -19.74 2.76 -10.56
C ASP A 192 -19.22 1.33 -10.76
N ASP A 193 -19.35 0.52 -9.71
CA ASP A 193 -18.87 -0.86 -9.68
C ASP A 193 -19.61 -1.73 -10.71
N SER A 194 -20.91 -1.48 -10.95
CA SER A 194 -21.72 -2.24 -11.91
C SER A 194 -21.31 -1.98 -13.35
N ALA A 195 -21.12 -0.72 -13.71
CA ALA A 195 -20.62 -0.31 -15.03
C ALA A 195 -19.19 -0.80 -15.27
N LEU A 196 -18.37 -0.86 -14.21
CA LEU A 196 -17.00 -1.35 -14.27
C LEU A 196 -16.97 -2.86 -14.51
N LEU A 197 -17.83 -3.63 -13.82
CA LEU A 197 -17.98 -5.08 -14.01
C LEU A 197 -18.41 -5.42 -15.43
N ALA A 198 -19.48 -4.77 -15.92
CA ALA A 198 -19.98 -4.97 -17.27
C ALA A 198 -18.91 -4.72 -18.35
N LYS A 199 -18.10 -3.65 -18.21
CA LYS A 199 -16.98 -3.37 -19.12
C LYS A 199 -15.89 -4.45 -19.06
N MET A 200 -15.67 -5.05 -17.91
CA MET A 200 -14.65 -6.09 -17.74
C MET A 200 -15.13 -7.43 -18.29
N GLU A 201 -16.40 -7.78 -18.11
CA GLU A 201 -17.02 -8.98 -18.68
C GLU A 201 -17.06 -8.93 -20.22
N ALA A 202 -17.47 -7.81 -20.77
CA ALA A 202 -17.42 -7.60 -22.22
C ALA A 202 -15.98 -7.77 -22.77
N LYS A 203 -14.98 -7.30 -22.04
CA LYS A 203 -13.57 -7.47 -22.42
C LYS A 203 -13.08 -8.91 -22.30
N LYS A 204 -13.61 -9.69 -21.36
CA LYS A 204 -13.32 -11.12 -21.19
C LYS A 204 -13.81 -11.95 -22.37
N GLU A 205 -14.98 -11.60 -22.93
CA GLU A 205 -15.55 -12.27 -24.10
C GLU A 205 -14.76 -11.99 -25.38
N VAL A 206 -14.27 -10.76 -25.55
CA VAL A 206 -13.56 -10.32 -26.78
C VAL A 206 -12.08 -10.74 -26.78
N THR A 207 -11.50 -11.04 -25.60
CA THR A 207 -10.07 -11.40 -25.54
C THR A 207 -9.92 -12.91 -25.71
N PRO A 208 -9.49 -13.43 -26.87
CA PRO A 208 -9.20 -14.86 -27.01
C PRO A 208 -8.11 -15.23 -25.99
N LYS A 209 -8.18 -16.46 -25.44
CA LYS A 209 -7.14 -17.00 -24.55
C LYS A 209 -5.78 -16.92 -25.24
N LYS A 210 -5.11 -15.75 -25.13
CA LYS A 210 -3.74 -15.60 -25.65
C LYS A 210 -2.87 -16.64 -24.96
N GLY A 211 -2.18 -17.44 -25.75
CA GLY A 211 -1.26 -18.46 -25.29
C GLY A 211 -0.28 -17.92 -24.23
N LYS A 212 0.16 -18.78 -23.36
CA LYS A 212 1.09 -18.46 -22.27
C LYS A 212 2.27 -17.64 -22.81
N SER A 213 2.53 -16.49 -22.22
CA SER A 213 3.74 -15.70 -22.54
C SER A 213 4.99 -16.56 -22.30
N LYS A 214 6.05 -16.40 -23.10
CA LYS A 214 7.34 -17.10 -22.92
C LYS A 214 7.88 -16.97 -21.49
N PHE A 215 7.65 -15.85 -20.84
CA PHE A 215 8.00 -15.62 -19.44
C PHE A 215 7.15 -16.47 -18.46
N GLN A 216 5.85 -16.63 -18.73
CA GLN A 216 4.98 -17.46 -17.91
C GLN A 216 5.30 -18.95 -18.08
N ALA A 217 5.60 -19.39 -19.30
CA ALA A 217 6.03 -20.76 -19.53
C ALA A 217 7.34 -21.07 -18.80
N ARG A 218 8.29 -20.15 -18.78
CA ARG A 218 9.53 -20.29 -17.98
C ARG A 218 9.29 -20.31 -16.48
N LEU A 219 8.44 -19.41 -15.97
CA LEU A 219 8.11 -19.36 -14.54
C LEU A 219 7.39 -20.66 -14.08
N GLU A 220 6.46 -21.15 -14.92
CA GLU A 220 5.75 -22.42 -14.64
C GLU A 220 6.71 -23.62 -14.66
N ASN A 221 7.66 -23.65 -15.57
CA ASN A 221 8.67 -24.71 -15.61
C ASN A 221 9.60 -24.65 -14.40
N MET A 222 10.08 -23.47 -13.99
CA MET A 222 10.88 -23.32 -12.77
C MET A 222 10.10 -23.73 -11.51
N MET A 223 8.81 -23.43 -11.46
CA MET A 223 7.98 -23.85 -10.33
C MET A 223 7.73 -25.36 -10.30
N LYS A 224 7.57 -26.01 -11.48
CA LYS A 224 7.47 -27.47 -11.58
C LYS A 224 8.77 -28.14 -11.13
N GLU A 225 9.91 -27.67 -11.57
CA GLU A 225 11.22 -28.17 -11.14
C GLU A 225 11.43 -28.06 -9.62
N GLN A 226 11.00 -26.94 -9.02
CA GLN A 226 11.05 -26.80 -7.55
C GLN A 226 10.09 -27.76 -6.82
N GLN A 227 8.92 -28.06 -7.39
CA GLN A 227 7.99 -29.03 -6.81
C GLN A 227 8.51 -30.46 -6.91
N GLU A 228 9.13 -30.80 -8.04
CA GLU A 228 9.75 -32.12 -8.22
C GLU A 228 10.96 -32.31 -7.30
N ALA A 229 11.77 -31.28 -7.11
CA ALA A 229 12.87 -31.29 -6.16
C ALA A 229 12.43 -31.43 -4.69
N LYS A 230 11.25 -30.87 -4.33
CA LYS A 230 10.65 -31.05 -2.99
C LYS A 230 10.01 -32.42 -2.77
N LYS A 231 9.56 -33.11 -3.83
CA LYS A 231 9.00 -34.49 -3.73
C LYS A 231 10.06 -35.57 -3.66
N LYS A 232 11.31 -35.26 -4.04
CA LYS A 232 12.46 -36.17 -3.99
C LYS A 232 13.27 -36.09 -2.69
N LYS A 233 12.90 -35.20 -1.77
CA LYS A 233 13.39 -35.14 -0.39
C LYS A 233 12.31 -35.61 0.57
#